data_c00be42376f50062055a573a4b0d0d4f
#
_entry.id   c00be42376f50062055a573a4b0d0d4f
#
_cell.length_a   1.000
_cell.length_b   1.000
_cell.length_c   1.000
_cell.angle_alpha   90.00
_cell.angle_beta   90.00
_cell.angle_gamma   90.00
#
_symmetry.space_group_name_H-M   'P 1'
#
loop_
_entity.id
_entity.type
_entity.pdbx_description
1 polymer ?
#
loop_
_entity_poly.entity_id
_entity_poly.type
_entity_poly.pdbx_seq_one_letter_code
_entity_poly.pdbx_strand_id
1 'polypeptide(L)'
;LDKPWWDAGSIETLSLGDRLYTVNGDLHLMYGESAWVFYMNKQMLEDYSLESPYTLVKEGKWTMDKAGELIRAVASDLNGDGKITTDDQFGLATHGDVSLALLIGGGQSLLTKNAENIPQWSPLAEEVYNISAKTHEIFFDKNAVYMDGVTAKGANAATVVNSPIIDHFSAGGSLFLCEVLGHAKILRGMDNDFGILPVPKYAEDADYTTFVARSAQVLMIPVTAGPDALHRTAVVLDNLGAESYRAVRQAYYDVQLNGKTIRDEESRDMLEIIFANRRYEMAYLFGLNDLGAAYLTATQNGSDLSSAVAKIEDKCKASLADTLSALGE
;
A
#
# COMPACT_ATOMS: atom_id res chain seq x y z
N LEU A 1 17.03 15.70 9.58
CA LEU A 1 15.81 15.16 8.93
C LEU A 1 14.63 15.02 9.90
N ASP A 2 14.64 15.79 10.98
CA ASP A 2 13.61 15.86 12.05
C ASP A 2 12.49 16.88 11.75
N LYS A 3 12.45 17.40 10.54
CA LYS A 3 11.49 18.43 10.12
C LYS A 3 10.20 17.78 9.57
N PRO A 4 9.03 18.44 9.70
CA PRO A 4 7.74 17.85 9.37
C PRO A 4 7.53 17.58 7.87
N TRP A 5 8.36 18.12 7.00
CA TRP A 5 8.32 17.84 5.57
C TRP A 5 9.07 16.58 5.13
N TRP A 6 9.84 15.97 6.05
CA TRP A 6 10.49 14.69 5.81
C TRP A 6 9.62 13.54 6.37
N ASP A 7 9.53 12.46 5.63
CA ASP A 7 8.71 11.32 6.05
C ASP A 7 9.47 10.42 7.02
N ALA A 8 9.02 10.38 8.27
CA ALA A 8 9.65 9.60 9.33
C ALA A 8 9.63 8.09 9.04
N GLY A 9 8.55 7.57 8.44
CA GLY A 9 8.44 6.16 8.07
C GLY A 9 9.44 5.77 6.97
N SER A 10 9.69 6.67 6.00
CA SER A 10 10.73 6.44 5.00
C SER A 10 12.12 6.48 5.61
N ILE A 11 12.40 7.42 6.51
CA ILE A 11 13.69 7.51 7.19
C ILE A 11 13.96 6.24 8.00
N GLU A 12 12.99 5.78 8.80
CA GLU A 12 13.10 4.56 9.58
C GLU A 12 13.35 3.33 8.68
N THR A 13 12.58 3.19 7.61
CA THR A 13 12.65 2.02 6.72
C THR A 13 13.90 2.03 5.85
N LEU A 14 14.30 3.21 5.31
CA LEU A 14 15.35 3.32 4.30
C LEU A 14 16.75 3.58 4.88
N SER A 15 16.85 3.86 6.18
CA SER A 15 18.16 4.01 6.83
C SER A 15 18.92 2.68 6.89
N LEU A 16 20.25 2.75 6.86
CA LEU A 16 21.17 1.62 6.94
C LEU A 16 22.25 1.97 7.97
N GLY A 17 22.23 1.31 9.11
CA GLY A 17 23.04 1.73 10.24
C GLY A 17 22.71 3.17 10.66
N ASP A 18 23.70 4.03 10.69
CA ASP A 18 23.59 5.47 10.92
C ASP A 18 23.48 6.32 9.63
N ARG A 19 23.38 5.68 8.46
CA ARG A 19 23.38 6.32 7.14
C ARG A 19 22.00 6.31 6.50
N LEU A 20 21.72 7.34 5.71
CA LEU A 20 20.52 7.46 4.91
C LEU A 20 20.92 7.77 3.46
N TYR A 21 20.67 6.81 2.57
CA TYR A 21 20.99 6.92 1.15
C TYR A 21 19.84 7.46 0.32
N THR A 22 18.63 7.23 0.81
CA THR A 22 17.39 7.65 0.15
C THR A 22 16.41 8.19 1.16
N VAL A 23 15.59 9.16 0.75
CA VAL A 23 14.59 9.77 1.63
C VAL A 23 13.35 10.15 0.80
N ASN A 24 12.23 10.28 1.48
CA ASN A 24 11.03 10.87 0.93
C ASN A 24 10.42 11.92 1.85
N GLY A 25 9.51 12.70 1.29
CA GLY A 25 8.82 13.76 2.00
C GLY A 25 7.92 14.58 1.09
N ASP A 26 7.45 15.72 1.59
CA ASP A 26 6.49 16.59 0.90
C ASP A 26 7.03 17.25 -0.39
N LEU A 27 8.33 17.15 -0.63
CA LEU A 27 8.94 17.57 -1.90
C LEU A 27 8.37 16.77 -3.09
N HIS A 28 7.82 15.59 -2.86
CA HIS A 28 7.39 14.68 -3.91
C HIS A 28 5.95 14.21 -3.70
N LEU A 29 4.99 14.88 -4.38
CA LEU A 29 3.54 14.58 -4.27
C LEU A 29 3.19 13.13 -4.59
N MET A 30 3.83 12.54 -5.60
CA MET A 30 3.57 11.14 -5.99
C MET A 30 3.85 10.13 -4.87
N TYR A 31 4.67 10.51 -3.90
CA TYR A 31 4.88 9.69 -2.72
C TYR A 31 3.59 9.50 -1.92
N GLY A 32 2.84 10.57 -1.65
CA GLY A 32 1.53 10.49 -1.00
C GLY A 32 0.51 9.71 -1.84
N GLU A 33 0.53 9.92 -3.16
CA GLU A 33 -0.35 9.22 -4.10
C GLU A 33 -0.08 7.73 -4.21
N SER A 34 1.11 7.27 -3.84
CA SER A 34 1.51 5.86 -3.86
C SER A 34 1.10 5.07 -2.60
N ALA A 35 0.46 5.71 -1.63
CA ALA A 35 -0.10 5.03 -0.45
C ALA A 35 -1.28 4.14 -0.86
N TRP A 36 -1.27 2.87 -0.42
CA TRP A 36 -2.39 1.96 -0.64
C TRP A 36 -3.53 2.23 0.33
N VAL A 37 -4.74 2.26 -0.21
CA VAL A 37 -5.97 2.57 0.53
C VAL A 37 -7.11 1.65 0.11
N PHE A 38 -8.15 1.59 0.93
CA PHE A 38 -9.45 1.07 0.52
C PHE A 38 -10.37 2.23 0.18
N TYR A 39 -10.90 2.25 -1.04
CA TYR A 39 -12.04 3.08 -1.40
C TYR A 39 -13.32 2.30 -1.08
N MET A 40 -14.35 2.99 -0.64
CA MET A 40 -15.62 2.41 -0.24
C MET A 40 -16.77 3.09 -0.97
N ASN A 41 -17.62 2.32 -1.65
CA ASN A 41 -18.85 2.82 -2.25
C ASN A 41 -19.89 3.06 -1.15
N LYS A 42 -20.21 4.32 -0.86
CA LYS A 42 -21.12 4.68 0.22
C LYS A 42 -22.57 4.29 -0.07
N GLN A 43 -23.02 4.39 -1.33
CA GLN A 43 -24.36 4.00 -1.70
C GLN A 43 -24.58 2.50 -1.46
N MET A 44 -23.62 1.66 -1.89
CA MET A 44 -23.71 0.22 -1.67
C MET A 44 -23.71 -0.13 -0.17
N LEU A 45 -22.92 0.58 0.64
CA LEU A 45 -22.92 0.42 2.10
C LEU A 45 -24.30 0.66 2.69
N GLU A 46 -24.98 1.72 2.24
CA GLU A 46 -26.35 2.10 2.69
C GLU A 46 -27.39 1.08 2.19
N ASP A 47 -27.35 0.71 0.91
CA ASP A 47 -28.31 -0.20 0.28
C ASP A 47 -28.32 -1.58 0.97
N TYR A 48 -27.16 -2.04 1.42
CA TYR A 48 -27.01 -3.29 2.17
C TYR A 48 -27.12 -3.13 3.68
N SER A 49 -27.34 -1.90 4.18
CA SER A 49 -27.42 -1.59 5.62
C SER A 49 -26.24 -2.13 6.43
N LEU A 50 -25.02 -1.98 5.89
CA LEU A 50 -23.81 -2.48 6.51
C LEU A 50 -23.27 -1.54 7.57
N GLU A 51 -22.54 -2.09 8.53
CA GLU A 51 -21.80 -1.31 9.52
C GLU A 51 -20.76 -0.40 8.86
N SER A 52 -20.68 0.85 9.32
CA SER A 52 -19.75 1.82 8.74
C SER A 52 -18.29 1.45 9.01
N PRO A 53 -17.47 1.22 7.97
CA PRO A 53 -16.03 0.98 8.14
C PRO A 53 -15.29 2.14 8.80
N TYR A 54 -15.77 3.37 8.72
CA TYR A 54 -15.21 4.50 9.47
C TYR A 54 -15.31 4.30 10.99
N THR A 55 -16.47 3.82 11.45
CA THR A 55 -16.67 3.49 12.86
C THR A 55 -15.72 2.37 13.27
N LEU A 56 -15.60 1.33 12.44
CA LEU A 56 -14.68 0.22 12.68
C LEU A 56 -13.22 0.69 12.78
N VAL A 57 -12.79 1.62 11.93
CA VAL A 57 -11.43 2.21 12.02
C VAL A 57 -11.24 2.96 13.32
N LYS A 58 -12.18 3.84 13.67
CA LYS A 58 -12.12 4.65 14.92
C LYS A 58 -12.11 3.79 16.19
N GLU A 59 -12.79 2.64 16.15
CA GLU A 59 -12.84 1.66 17.26
C GLU A 59 -11.67 0.66 17.24
N GLY A 60 -10.79 0.72 16.24
CA GLY A 60 -9.69 -0.24 16.08
C GLY A 60 -10.11 -1.63 15.61
N LYS A 61 -11.32 -1.78 15.07
CA LYS A 61 -11.94 -3.05 14.64
C LYS A 61 -11.92 -3.28 13.12
N TRP A 62 -11.37 -2.37 12.35
CA TRP A 62 -11.22 -2.54 10.90
C TRP A 62 -10.08 -3.52 10.62
N THR A 63 -10.41 -4.80 10.63
CA THR A 63 -9.50 -5.94 10.43
C THR A 63 -9.76 -6.64 9.11
N MET A 64 -8.83 -7.52 8.68
CA MET A 64 -8.99 -8.36 7.49
C MET A 64 -10.24 -9.24 7.58
N ASP A 65 -10.54 -9.80 8.77
CA ASP A 65 -11.74 -10.60 8.98
C ASP A 65 -13.01 -9.76 8.78
N LYS A 66 -13.04 -8.56 9.36
CA LYS A 66 -14.18 -7.65 9.22
C LYS A 66 -14.36 -7.16 7.79
N ALA A 67 -13.26 -6.84 7.10
CA ALA A 67 -13.31 -6.53 5.68
C ALA A 67 -13.87 -7.71 4.86
N GLY A 68 -13.44 -8.94 5.16
CA GLY A 68 -13.93 -10.17 4.52
C GLY A 68 -15.42 -10.41 4.75
N GLU A 69 -15.94 -10.14 5.95
CA GLU A 69 -17.38 -10.20 6.23
C GLU A 69 -18.16 -9.25 5.31
N LEU A 70 -17.74 -7.97 5.21
CA LEU A 70 -18.41 -6.97 4.41
C LEU A 70 -18.28 -7.27 2.90
N ILE A 71 -17.13 -7.76 2.45
CA ILE A 71 -16.87 -8.18 1.07
C ILE A 71 -17.87 -9.29 0.66
N ARG A 72 -18.02 -10.31 1.47
CA ARG A 72 -18.92 -11.45 1.19
C ARG A 72 -20.40 -11.05 1.29
N ALA A 73 -20.74 -10.06 2.12
CA ALA A 73 -22.12 -9.66 2.35
C ALA A 73 -22.81 -9.06 1.10
N VAL A 74 -22.03 -8.48 0.19
CA VAL A 74 -22.57 -7.81 -1.01
C VAL A 74 -22.34 -8.60 -2.31
N ALA A 75 -21.44 -9.57 -2.31
CA ALA A 75 -21.14 -10.33 -3.52
C ALA A 75 -22.38 -11.13 -3.97
N SER A 76 -22.75 -10.96 -5.26
CA SER A 76 -23.99 -11.54 -5.77
C SER A 76 -23.93 -11.76 -7.29
N ASP A 77 -24.44 -12.93 -7.72
CA ASP A 77 -24.75 -13.22 -9.12
C ASP A 77 -26.07 -12.48 -9.46
N LEU A 78 -25.95 -11.38 -10.18
CA LEU A 78 -27.09 -10.51 -10.49
C LEU A 78 -27.99 -11.05 -11.60
N ASN A 79 -27.43 -11.82 -12.52
CA ASN A 79 -28.15 -12.37 -13.66
C ASN A 79 -28.69 -13.78 -13.43
N GLY A 80 -28.24 -14.48 -12.36
CA GLY A 80 -28.67 -15.80 -11.93
C GLY A 80 -28.22 -16.93 -12.85
N ASP A 81 -27.14 -16.74 -13.62
CA ASP A 81 -26.62 -17.75 -14.54
C ASP A 81 -25.66 -18.76 -13.89
N GLY A 82 -25.37 -18.57 -12.60
CA GLY A 82 -24.48 -19.42 -11.80
C GLY A 82 -22.99 -19.21 -12.05
N LYS A 83 -22.64 -18.12 -12.74
CA LYS A 83 -21.25 -17.72 -12.99
C LYS A 83 -21.04 -16.30 -12.45
N ILE A 84 -19.94 -16.07 -11.78
CA ILE A 84 -19.56 -14.75 -11.34
C ILE A 84 -18.65 -14.12 -12.40
N THR A 85 -19.12 -13.04 -13.01
CA THR A 85 -18.48 -12.31 -14.11
C THR A 85 -18.46 -10.80 -13.81
N THR A 86 -17.90 -10.00 -14.72
CA THR A 86 -17.87 -8.53 -14.61
C THR A 86 -19.25 -7.87 -14.66
N ASP A 87 -20.29 -8.61 -15.05
CA ASP A 87 -21.69 -8.13 -15.06
C ASP A 87 -22.38 -8.31 -13.69
N ASP A 88 -21.66 -8.91 -12.73
CA ASP A 88 -22.14 -9.22 -11.40
C ASP A 88 -21.57 -8.28 -10.35
N GLN A 89 -22.04 -8.41 -9.10
CA GLN A 89 -21.62 -7.57 -8.00
C GLN A 89 -20.54 -8.25 -7.15
N PHE A 90 -19.48 -7.50 -6.89
CA PHE A 90 -18.37 -7.94 -6.04
C PHE A 90 -18.29 -7.14 -4.74
N GLY A 91 -17.69 -7.75 -3.72
CA GLY A 91 -17.36 -7.04 -2.50
C GLY A 91 -16.09 -6.20 -2.61
N LEU A 92 -15.14 -6.65 -3.44
CA LEU A 92 -13.86 -5.97 -3.64
C LEU A 92 -13.44 -6.05 -5.11
N ALA A 93 -12.90 -4.94 -5.62
CA ALA A 93 -12.11 -4.92 -6.85
C ALA A 93 -10.65 -4.59 -6.49
N THR A 94 -9.68 -5.35 -7.00
CA THR A 94 -8.26 -5.15 -6.71
C THR A 94 -7.36 -5.90 -7.68
N HIS A 95 -6.04 -5.85 -7.46
CA HIS A 95 -5.05 -6.63 -8.18
C HIS A 95 -4.02 -7.30 -7.25
N GLY A 96 -3.12 -8.12 -7.80
CA GLY A 96 -2.25 -8.99 -7.02
C GLY A 96 -1.38 -8.32 -5.97
N ASP A 97 -1.01 -7.04 -6.14
CA ASP A 97 -0.20 -6.31 -5.15
C ASP A 97 -0.96 -6.01 -3.84
N VAL A 98 -2.28 -6.26 -3.78
CA VAL A 98 -3.06 -6.25 -2.52
C VAL A 98 -2.41 -7.13 -1.46
N SER A 99 -1.74 -8.21 -1.86
CA SER A 99 -1.02 -9.10 -0.94
C SER A 99 0.06 -8.35 -0.15
N LEU A 100 0.80 -7.43 -0.78
CA LEU A 100 1.80 -6.59 -0.09
C LEU A 100 1.12 -5.50 0.76
N ALA A 101 0.03 -4.93 0.27
CA ALA A 101 -0.72 -3.94 1.04
C ALA A 101 -1.24 -4.54 2.35
N LEU A 102 -1.75 -5.78 2.30
CA LEU A 102 -2.25 -6.50 3.48
C LEU A 102 -1.13 -7.02 4.38
N LEU A 103 0.03 -7.38 3.83
CA LEU A 103 1.21 -7.74 4.63
C LEU A 103 1.64 -6.55 5.50
N ILE A 104 1.87 -5.40 4.87
CA ILE A 104 2.29 -4.18 5.56
C ILE A 104 1.15 -3.66 6.46
N GLY A 105 -0.10 -3.67 5.97
CA GLY A 105 -1.28 -3.32 6.76
C GLY A 105 -1.47 -4.20 8.00
N GLY A 106 -1.00 -5.44 7.94
CA GLY A 106 -0.92 -6.37 9.07
C GLY A 106 0.30 -6.15 9.97
N GLY A 107 1.09 -5.10 9.75
CA GLY A 107 2.25 -4.76 10.57
C GLY A 107 3.51 -5.58 10.28
N GLN A 108 3.53 -6.38 9.19
CA GLN A 108 4.64 -7.28 8.88
C GLN A 108 5.43 -6.82 7.64
N SER A 109 6.67 -7.29 7.54
CA SER A 109 7.57 -7.08 6.39
C SER A 109 8.32 -8.37 6.08
N LEU A 110 8.75 -8.54 4.83
CA LEU A 110 9.52 -9.70 4.38
C LEU A 110 10.99 -9.64 4.80
N LEU A 111 11.50 -8.45 5.08
CA LEU A 111 12.86 -8.23 5.51
C LEU A 111 12.86 -7.43 6.81
N THR A 112 13.70 -7.82 7.76
CA THR A 112 13.87 -7.15 9.06
C THR A 112 15.28 -6.56 9.19
N LYS A 113 15.47 -5.68 10.18
CA LYS A 113 16.77 -5.14 10.53
C LYS A 113 17.21 -5.68 11.89
N ASN A 114 18.52 -5.79 12.07
CA ASN A 114 19.13 -6.13 13.36
C ASN A 114 19.20 -4.92 14.31
N ALA A 115 19.79 -5.09 15.49
CA ALA A 115 19.92 -4.05 16.50
C ALA A 115 20.79 -2.85 16.03
N GLU A 116 21.69 -3.08 15.07
CA GLU A 116 22.53 -2.07 14.43
C GLU A 116 21.84 -1.36 13.26
N ASN A 117 20.53 -1.60 13.06
CA ASN A 117 19.73 -1.05 11.96
C ASN A 117 20.21 -1.51 10.55
N ILE A 118 20.81 -2.70 10.47
CA ILE A 118 21.26 -3.30 9.21
C ILE A 118 20.25 -4.38 8.77
N PRO A 119 19.77 -4.35 7.52
CA PRO A 119 18.92 -5.41 6.98
C PRO A 119 19.59 -6.78 7.09
N GLN A 120 18.85 -7.75 7.57
CA GLN A 120 19.35 -9.12 7.72
C GLN A 120 18.38 -10.14 7.18
N TRP A 121 18.92 -11.23 6.64
CA TRP A 121 18.11 -12.41 6.36
C TRP A 121 17.74 -13.09 7.68
N SER A 122 16.47 -13.28 7.91
CA SER A 122 15.93 -14.07 9.01
C SER A 122 14.77 -14.95 8.51
N PRO A 123 14.44 -16.04 9.19
CA PRO A 123 13.18 -16.73 8.93
C PRO A 123 12.03 -15.74 9.03
N LEU A 124 11.05 -15.86 8.11
CA LEU A 124 9.84 -15.02 8.19
C LEU A 124 9.10 -15.29 9.51
N ALA A 125 8.54 -14.24 10.09
CA ALA A 125 7.69 -14.36 11.28
C ALA A 125 6.46 -15.24 10.99
N GLU A 126 5.94 -15.92 11.99
CA GLU A 126 4.73 -16.77 11.85
C GLU A 126 3.55 -15.96 11.31
N GLU A 127 3.43 -14.71 11.73
CA GLU A 127 2.40 -13.79 11.27
C GLU A 127 2.42 -13.54 9.76
N VAL A 128 3.60 -13.56 9.12
CA VAL A 128 3.72 -13.41 7.66
C VAL A 128 3.02 -14.58 6.95
N TYR A 129 3.19 -15.79 7.44
CA TYR A 129 2.51 -16.98 6.89
C TYR A 129 1.01 -16.92 7.12
N ASN A 130 0.60 -16.53 8.32
CA ASN A 130 -0.81 -16.41 8.69
C ASN A 130 -1.52 -15.32 7.88
N ILE A 131 -0.87 -14.14 7.68
CA ILE A 131 -1.37 -13.07 6.81
C ILE A 131 -1.47 -13.54 5.37
N SER A 132 -0.47 -14.25 4.85
CA SER A 132 -0.48 -14.80 3.49
C SER A 132 -1.67 -15.75 3.29
N ALA A 133 -1.90 -16.68 4.22
CA ALA A 133 -3.02 -17.64 4.16
C ALA A 133 -4.38 -16.92 4.23
N LYS A 134 -4.56 -16.00 5.19
CA LYS A 134 -5.78 -15.20 5.35
C LYS A 134 -6.03 -14.31 4.14
N THR A 135 -4.98 -13.70 3.59
CA THR A 135 -5.08 -12.90 2.37
C THR A 135 -5.59 -13.74 1.21
N HIS A 136 -5.05 -14.94 1.02
CA HIS A 136 -5.54 -15.85 -0.02
C HIS A 136 -7.02 -16.18 0.17
N GLU A 137 -7.40 -16.59 1.37
CA GLU A 137 -8.78 -17.00 1.67
C GLU A 137 -9.81 -15.89 1.41
N ILE A 138 -9.51 -14.66 1.81
CA ILE A 138 -10.47 -13.56 1.77
C ILE A 138 -10.36 -12.77 0.47
N PHE A 139 -9.14 -12.36 0.09
CA PHE A 139 -8.90 -11.37 -0.96
C PHE A 139 -8.60 -11.99 -2.34
N PHE A 140 -8.57 -13.32 -2.42
CA PHE A 140 -8.50 -14.08 -3.67
C PHE A 140 -9.72 -15.00 -3.85
N ASP A 141 -10.79 -14.80 -3.09
CA ASP A 141 -12.07 -15.47 -3.29
C ASP A 141 -12.73 -14.99 -4.58
N LYS A 142 -12.71 -15.83 -5.60
CA LYS A 142 -13.22 -15.51 -6.95
C LYS A 142 -14.72 -15.24 -6.99
N ASN A 143 -15.47 -15.64 -5.95
CA ASN A 143 -16.91 -15.38 -5.88
C ASN A 143 -17.24 -14.02 -5.26
N ALA A 144 -16.27 -13.37 -4.62
CA ALA A 144 -16.49 -12.13 -3.91
C ALA A 144 -15.51 -11.01 -4.30
N VAL A 145 -14.42 -11.35 -5.02
CA VAL A 145 -13.36 -10.40 -5.38
C VAL A 145 -13.11 -10.39 -6.88
N TYR A 146 -13.30 -9.23 -7.49
CA TYR A 146 -12.91 -8.98 -8.87
C TYR A 146 -11.42 -8.66 -8.95
N MET A 147 -10.67 -9.59 -9.54
CA MET A 147 -9.22 -9.52 -9.64
C MET A 147 -8.80 -9.27 -11.08
N ASP A 148 -8.12 -8.16 -11.35
CA ASP A 148 -7.52 -7.91 -12.66
C ASP A 148 -6.10 -8.50 -12.75
N GLY A 149 -5.89 -9.33 -13.78
CA GLY A 149 -4.59 -9.93 -14.07
C GLY A 149 -3.58 -9.02 -14.78
N VAL A 150 -3.95 -7.79 -15.11
CA VAL A 150 -3.16 -6.89 -15.98
C VAL A 150 -1.86 -6.40 -15.34
N THR A 151 -1.74 -6.41 -14.02
CA THR A 151 -0.59 -5.86 -13.29
C THR A 151 0.67 -6.70 -13.36
N ALA A 152 0.60 -7.95 -13.81
CA ALA A 152 1.76 -8.84 -13.89
C ALA A 152 2.78 -8.44 -14.98
N LYS A 153 2.53 -7.43 -15.82
CA LYS A 153 3.38 -7.08 -16.97
C LYS A 153 3.91 -5.64 -16.99
N GLY A 154 4.16 -5.05 -15.83
CA GLY A 154 5.02 -3.85 -15.76
C GLY A 154 4.34 -2.51 -16.08
N ALA A 155 3.03 -2.41 -16.01
CA ALA A 155 2.37 -1.12 -16.00
C ALA A 155 2.61 -0.42 -14.65
N ASN A 156 3.15 0.80 -14.68
CA ASN A 156 3.22 1.63 -13.47
C ASN A 156 1.80 1.92 -12.99
N ALA A 157 1.45 1.48 -11.79
CA ALA A 157 0.14 1.70 -11.18
C ALA A 157 -0.31 3.18 -11.20
N ALA A 158 0.63 4.11 -11.14
CA ALA A 158 0.38 5.55 -11.22
C ALA A 158 -0.05 6.08 -12.61
N THR A 159 0.01 5.25 -13.68
CA THR A 159 -0.25 5.67 -15.07
C THR A 159 -1.38 4.89 -15.75
N VAL A 160 -2.02 3.94 -15.08
CA VAL A 160 -3.12 3.16 -15.66
C VAL A 160 -4.40 3.99 -15.62
N VAL A 161 -4.66 4.70 -16.70
CA VAL A 161 -5.86 5.55 -16.87
C VAL A 161 -7.12 4.72 -17.14
N ASN A 162 -6.98 3.47 -17.59
CA ASN A 162 -8.07 2.53 -17.89
C ASN A 162 -7.76 1.19 -17.25
N SER A 163 -8.08 1.05 -15.97
CA SER A 163 -8.01 -0.24 -15.27
C SER A 163 -9.40 -0.83 -15.12
N PRO A 164 -9.65 -2.05 -15.57
CA PRO A 164 -10.97 -2.68 -15.45
C PRO A 164 -11.52 -2.70 -14.01
N ILE A 165 -10.64 -2.81 -13.00
CA ILE A 165 -11.06 -2.77 -11.58
C ILE A 165 -11.55 -1.38 -11.16
N ILE A 166 -10.92 -0.31 -11.66
CA ILE A 166 -11.34 1.07 -11.38
C ILE A 166 -12.64 1.37 -12.10
N ASP A 167 -12.76 0.95 -13.37
CA ASP A 167 -13.97 1.14 -14.17
C ASP A 167 -15.15 0.39 -13.54
N HIS A 168 -14.93 -0.85 -13.08
CA HIS A 168 -15.94 -1.66 -12.40
C HIS A 168 -16.41 -1.00 -11.08
N PHE A 169 -15.48 -0.54 -10.23
CA PHE A 169 -15.82 0.18 -9.01
C PHE A 169 -16.54 1.49 -9.30
N SER A 170 -16.08 2.25 -10.30
CA SER A 170 -16.69 3.54 -10.68
C SER A 170 -18.12 3.37 -11.20
N ALA A 171 -18.42 2.25 -11.83
CA ALA A 171 -19.77 1.87 -12.28
C ALA A 171 -20.66 1.36 -11.12
N GLY A 172 -20.17 1.29 -9.90
CA GLY A 172 -20.90 0.79 -8.73
C GLY A 172 -20.92 -0.73 -8.61
N GLY A 173 -20.06 -1.45 -9.33
CA GLY A 173 -20.03 -2.91 -9.36
C GLY A 173 -19.37 -3.57 -8.14
N SER A 174 -18.72 -2.82 -7.25
CA SER A 174 -18.11 -3.36 -6.03
C SER A 174 -18.23 -2.42 -4.84
N LEU A 175 -18.26 -3.00 -3.62
CA LEU A 175 -18.30 -2.25 -2.36
C LEU A 175 -16.97 -1.56 -2.09
N PHE A 176 -15.87 -2.28 -2.31
CA PHE A 176 -14.53 -1.75 -2.10
C PHE A 176 -13.69 -1.79 -3.39
N LEU A 177 -12.75 -0.85 -3.47
CA LEU A 177 -11.61 -0.91 -4.38
C LEU A 177 -10.34 -0.76 -3.51
N CYS A 178 -9.42 -1.72 -3.59
CA CYS A 178 -8.11 -1.59 -2.94
C CYS A 178 -7.06 -1.22 -3.96
N GLU A 179 -6.55 0.01 -3.88
CA GLU A 179 -5.65 0.61 -4.86
C GLU A 179 -4.90 1.81 -4.27
N VAL A 180 -3.95 2.38 -5.00
CA VAL A 180 -3.19 3.57 -4.54
C VAL A 180 -4.08 4.82 -4.48
N LEU A 181 -3.80 5.68 -3.52
CA LEU A 181 -4.55 6.94 -3.28
C LEU A 181 -4.60 7.86 -4.50
N GLY A 182 -3.61 7.80 -5.38
CA GLY A 182 -3.58 8.61 -6.61
C GLY A 182 -4.77 8.39 -7.54
N HIS A 183 -5.45 7.25 -7.47
CA HIS A 183 -6.63 6.94 -8.28
C HIS A 183 -7.90 7.68 -7.82
N ALA A 184 -7.91 8.29 -6.65
CA ALA A 184 -9.00 9.15 -6.20
C ALA A 184 -9.34 10.26 -7.22
N LYS A 185 -8.35 10.70 -8.00
CA LYS A 185 -8.55 11.68 -9.08
C LYS A 185 -9.45 11.16 -10.22
N ILE A 186 -9.36 9.87 -10.51
CA ILE A 186 -10.18 9.20 -11.53
C ILE A 186 -11.59 9.02 -10.98
N LEU A 187 -11.70 8.55 -9.74
CA LEU A 187 -12.97 8.26 -9.07
C LEU A 187 -13.85 9.49 -8.82
N ARG A 188 -13.29 10.71 -8.88
CA ARG A 188 -14.09 11.94 -8.68
C ARG A 188 -15.24 12.12 -9.67
N GLY A 189 -15.18 11.44 -10.82
CA GLY A 189 -16.25 11.42 -11.83
C GLY A 189 -17.33 10.36 -11.58
N MET A 190 -17.20 9.56 -10.53
CA MET A 190 -18.18 8.56 -10.13
C MET A 190 -19.48 9.21 -9.68
N ASP A 191 -20.62 8.64 -10.08
CA ASP A 191 -21.94 9.13 -9.71
C ASP A 191 -22.20 8.96 -8.21
N ASN A 192 -21.82 7.82 -7.65
CA ASN A 192 -21.95 7.54 -6.22
C ASN A 192 -20.78 8.16 -5.45
N ASP A 193 -21.05 8.62 -4.23
CA ASP A 193 -20.00 9.06 -3.33
C ASP A 193 -19.17 7.88 -2.85
N PHE A 194 -17.87 8.10 -2.75
CA PHE A 194 -16.95 7.13 -2.17
C PHE A 194 -16.27 7.67 -0.91
N GLY A 195 -15.86 6.76 -0.03
CA GLY A 195 -15.03 7.03 1.13
C GLY A 195 -13.62 6.48 0.96
N ILE A 196 -12.69 6.90 1.81
CA ILE A 196 -11.31 6.41 1.87
C ILE A 196 -11.06 5.85 3.26
N LEU A 197 -10.41 4.68 3.33
CA LEU A 197 -10.09 3.95 4.55
C LEU A 197 -8.63 3.50 4.51
N PRO A 198 -7.96 3.33 5.65
CA PRO A 198 -6.69 2.61 5.68
C PRO A 198 -6.89 1.14 5.27
N VAL A 199 -5.83 0.49 4.84
CA VAL A 199 -5.81 -0.96 4.63
C VAL A 199 -6.18 -1.65 5.96
N PRO A 200 -7.03 -2.70 5.95
CA PRO A 200 -7.41 -3.39 7.18
C PRO A 200 -6.19 -4.06 7.82
N LYS A 201 -6.12 -4.00 9.14
CA LYS A 201 -5.07 -4.63 9.93
C LYS A 201 -5.34 -6.12 10.17
N TYR A 202 -4.31 -6.87 10.57
CA TYR A 202 -4.44 -8.30 10.85
C TYR A 202 -5.13 -8.58 12.19
N ALA A 203 -4.77 -7.84 13.25
CA ALA A 203 -5.28 -8.00 14.61
C ALA A 203 -5.77 -6.66 15.18
N GLU A 204 -6.75 -6.69 16.09
CA GLU A 204 -7.38 -5.48 16.65
C GLU A 204 -6.41 -4.65 17.49
N ASP A 205 -5.43 -5.25 18.13
CA ASP A 205 -4.42 -4.59 18.97
C ASP A 205 -3.22 -4.03 18.17
N ALA A 206 -3.16 -4.28 16.85
CA ALA A 206 -2.13 -3.73 15.99
C ALA A 206 -2.45 -2.27 15.60
N ASP A 207 -1.41 -1.51 15.22
CA ASP A 207 -1.56 -0.19 14.61
C ASP A 207 -1.93 -0.32 13.13
N TYR A 208 -2.62 0.69 12.58
CA TYR A 208 -2.80 0.81 11.14
C TYR A 208 -1.48 1.20 10.48
N THR A 209 -1.04 0.41 9.52
CA THR A 209 0.14 0.69 8.70
C THR A 209 -0.24 0.74 7.23
N THR A 210 0.44 1.58 6.47
CA THR A 210 0.09 1.84 5.08
C THR A 210 1.26 1.48 4.18
N PHE A 211 1.02 0.57 3.24
CA PHE A 211 1.98 0.21 2.22
C PHE A 211 2.18 1.36 1.23
N VAL A 212 3.42 1.77 1.01
CA VAL A 212 3.81 2.63 -0.10
C VAL A 212 4.17 1.74 -1.28
N ALA A 213 3.46 1.91 -2.39
CA ALA A 213 3.66 1.07 -3.57
C ALA A 213 5.13 0.99 -3.98
N ARG A 214 5.58 -0.19 -4.36
CA ARG A 214 6.97 -0.46 -4.79
C ARG A 214 7.43 0.36 -6.00
N SER A 215 6.51 0.97 -6.73
CA SER A 215 6.79 1.91 -7.83
C SER A 215 7.00 3.35 -7.36
N ALA A 216 6.85 3.63 -6.06
CA ALA A 216 7.08 4.96 -5.51
C ALA A 216 8.53 5.38 -5.68
N GLN A 217 8.72 6.61 -6.11
CA GLN A 217 10.05 7.17 -6.28
C GLN A 217 10.65 7.59 -4.95
N VAL A 218 11.97 7.54 -4.84
CA VAL A 218 12.73 8.03 -3.69
C VAL A 218 13.73 9.09 -4.14
N LEU A 219 14.08 9.99 -3.25
CA LEU A 219 15.10 11.02 -3.49
C LEU A 219 16.47 10.50 -3.05
N MET A 220 17.48 10.71 -3.88
CA MET A 220 18.87 10.40 -3.54
C MET A 220 19.83 11.45 -4.12
N ILE A 221 20.98 11.63 -3.45
CA ILE A 221 22.08 12.44 -3.95
C ILE A 221 23.21 11.50 -4.35
N PRO A 222 23.69 11.54 -5.61
CA PRO A 222 24.79 10.69 -6.05
C PRO A 222 26.07 10.93 -5.23
N VAL A 223 26.76 9.87 -4.83
CA VAL A 223 28.04 9.96 -4.08
C VAL A 223 29.14 10.67 -4.86
N THR A 224 29.02 10.70 -6.19
CA THR A 224 29.94 11.43 -7.09
C THR A 224 29.84 12.96 -7.01
N ALA A 225 28.81 13.47 -6.31
CA ALA A 225 28.63 14.92 -6.17
C ALA A 225 29.73 15.61 -5.36
N GLY A 226 30.45 14.87 -4.53
CA GLY A 226 31.48 15.40 -3.63
C GLY A 226 30.91 16.21 -2.45
N PRO A 227 31.71 16.42 -1.38
CA PRO A 227 31.20 16.95 -0.10
C PRO A 227 30.52 18.32 -0.19
N ASP A 228 31.13 19.28 -0.95
CA ASP A 228 30.58 20.62 -1.08
C ASP A 228 29.28 20.66 -1.88
N ALA A 229 29.18 19.85 -2.92
CA ALA A 229 27.96 19.74 -3.72
C ALA A 229 26.87 18.99 -2.92
N LEU A 230 27.26 17.96 -2.17
CA LEU A 230 26.34 17.23 -1.27
C LEU A 230 25.69 18.21 -0.27
N HIS A 231 26.51 19.02 0.41
CA HIS A 231 25.99 20.00 1.39
C HIS A 231 25.03 21.01 0.73
N ARG A 232 25.44 21.62 -0.40
CA ARG A 232 24.56 22.58 -1.12
C ARG A 232 23.25 21.94 -1.59
N THR A 233 23.32 20.71 -2.12
CA THR A 233 22.13 19.99 -2.57
C THR A 233 21.20 19.67 -1.40
N ALA A 234 21.75 19.22 -0.26
CA ALA A 234 20.95 18.95 0.95
C ALA A 234 20.22 20.20 1.44
N VAL A 235 20.90 21.36 1.47
CA VAL A 235 20.29 22.65 1.87
C VAL A 235 19.16 23.05 0.89
N VAL A 236 19.37 22.86 -0.41
CA VAL A 236 18.34 23.16 -1.43
C VAL A 236 17.14 22.23 -1.27
N LEU A 237 17.36 20.92 -1.09
CA LEU A 237 16.28 19.95 -0.91
C LEU A 237 15.49 20.22 0.38
N ASP A 238 16.16 20.59 1.47
CA ASP A 238 15.49 20.91 2.74
C ASP A 238 14.59 22.15 2.59
N ASN A 239 15.08 23.20 1.93
CA ASN A 239 14.27 24.40 1.66
C ASN A 239 13.11 24.12 0.68
N LEU A 240 13.32 23.34 -0.37
CA LEU A 240 12.25 22.93 -1.27
C LEU A 240 11.20 22.08 -0.53
N GLY A 241 11.63 21.18 0.35
CA GLY A 241 10.73 20.42 1.22
C GLY A 241 9.90 21.33 2.11
N ALA A 242 10.52 22.32 2.75
CA ALA A 242 9.82 23.31 3.57
C ALA A 242 8.78 24.11 2.79
N GLU A 243 9.11 24.59 1.59
CA GLU A 243 8.17 25.33 0.75
C GLU A 243 7.06 24.42 0.21
N SER A 244 7.39 23.17 -0.17
CA SER A 244 6.39 22.21 -0.58
C SER A 244 5.41 21.89 0.56
N TYR A 245 5.90 21.70 1.77
CA TYR A 245 5.07 21.51 2.96
C TYR A 245 4.07 22.64 3.18
N ARG A 246 4.52 23.91 3.02
CA ARG A 246 3.69 25.09 3.27
C ARG A 246 2.67 25.37 2.16
N ALA A 247 3.03 25.14 0.91
CA ALA A 247 2.23 25.56 -0.24
C ALA A 247 1.67 24.37 -1.04
N VAL A 248 2.53 23.45 -1.48
CA VAL A 248 2.13 22.40 -2.41
C VAL A 248 1.31 21.31 -1.71
N ARG A 249 1.80 20.85 -0.56
CA ARG A 249 1.08 19.87 0.26
C ARG A 249 -0.27 20.42 0.67
N GLN A 250 -0.31 21.64 1.21
CA GLN A 250 -1.57 22.26 1.64
C GLN A 250 -2.55 22.39 0.47
N ALA A 251 -2.11 22.87 -0.68
CA ALA A 251 -2.96 22.95 -1.87
C ALA A 251 -3.43 21.57 -2.35
N TYR A 252 -2.57 20.56 -2.29
CA TYR A 252 -2.94 19.20 -2.66
C TYR A 252 -4.00 18.62 -1.71
N TYR A 253 -3.79 18.75 -0.40
CA TYR A 253 -4.74 18.25 0.60
C TYR A 253 -6.04 19.06 0.62
N ASP A 254 -5.96 20.38 0.70
CA ASP A 254 -7.14 21.24 0.89
C ASP A 254 -7.97 21.41 -0.38
N VAL A 255 -7.31 21.52 -1.53
CA VAL A 255 -7.99 21.82 -2.81
C VAL A 255 -8.24 20.55 -3.61
N GLN A 256 -7.21 19.70 -3.77
CA GLN A 256 -7.34 18.51 -4.63
C GLN A 256 -8.06 17.37 -3.92
N LEU A 257 -7.63 16.98 -2.73
CA LEU A 257 -8.27 15.91 -2.00
C LEU A 257 -9.58 16.38 -1.35
N ASN A 258 -9.52 17.35 -0.43
CA ASN A 258 -10.68 17.78 0.36
C ASN A 258 -11.72 18.58 -0.43
N GLY A 259 -11.31 19.33 -1.45
CA GLY A 259 -12.24 20.20 -2.18
C GLY A 259 -12.88 19.58 -3.41
N LYS A 260 -12.22 18.60 -4.04
CA LYS A 260 -12.67 18.03 -5.32
C LYS A 260 -12.83 16.53 -5.33
N THR A 261 -12.15 15.82 -4.45
CA THR A 261 -12.07 14.36 -4.48
C THR A 261 -12.69 13.73 -3.25
N ILE A 262 -12.40 14.27 -2.04
CA ILE A 262 -12.93 13.78 -0.78
C ILE A 262 -14.12 14.66 -0.39
N ARG A 263 -15.29 14.07 -0.27
CA ARG A 263 -16.57 14.76 -0.05
C ARG A 263 -17.04 14.72 1.41
N ASP A 264 -16.28 14.07 2.31
CA ASP A 264 -16.65 13.92 3.72
C ASP A 264 -15.49 14.15 4.69
N GLU A 265 -15.82 14.53 5.93
CA GLU A 265 -14.84 14.75 7.00
C GLU A 265 -14.23 13.45 7.50
N GLU A 266 -14.96 12.35 7.44
CA GLU A 266 -14.50 11.04 7.92
C GLU A 266 -13.33 10.52 7.09
N SER A 267 -13.36 10.69 5.76
CA SER A 267 -12.21 10.38 4.89
C SER A 267 -10.98 11.22 5.22
N ARG A 268 -11.13 12.44 5.74
CA ARG A 268 -9.97 13.25 6.19
C ARG A 268 -9.29 12.63 7.40
N ASP A 269 -10.09 12.23 8.41
CA ASP A 269 -9.57 11.52 9.60
C ASP A 269 -8.79 10.26 9.17
N MET A 270 -9.32 9.52 8.19
CA MET A 270 -8.65 8.33 7.66
C MET A 270 -7.33 8.64 6.97
N LEU A 271 -7.26 9.74 6.21
CA LEU A 271 -6.01 10.15 5.57
C LEU A 271 -4.92 10.52 6.57
N GLU A 272 -5.26 11.10 7.71
CA GLU A 272 -4.29 11.36 8.78
C GLU A 272 -3.66 10.05 9.28
N ILE A 273 -4.48 9.01 9.49
CA ILE A 273 -4.00 7.67 9.89
C ILE A 273 -3.11 7.07 8.79
N ILE A 274 -3.54 7.15 7.52
CA ILE A 274 -2.82 6.62 6.37
C ILE A 274 -1.44 7.27 6.24
N PHE A 275 -1.38 8.60 6.34
CA PHE A 275 -0.12 9.32 6.12
C PHE A 275 0.86 9.26 7.30
N ALA A 276 0.36 9.08 8.52
CA ALA A 276 1.22 8.96 9.70
C ALA A 276 2.00 7.64 9.73
N ASN A 277 1.49 6.59 9.09
CA ASN A 277 1.98 5.21 9.29
C ASN A 277 2.43 4.54 7.98
N ARG A 278 2.99 5.31 7.05
CA ARG A 278 3.50 4.78 5.77
C ARG A 278 4.75 3.94 5.96
N ARG A 279 4.83 2.80 5.25
CA ARG A 279 5.96 1.88 5.26
C ARG A 279 6.30 1.40 3.86
N TYR A 280 7.59 1.23 3.58
CA TYR A 280 8.10 0.53 2.40
C TYR A 280 8.30 -0.95 2.71
N GLU A 281 8.18 -1.81 1.69
CA GLU A 281 8.69 -3.17 1.79
C GLU A 281 10.18 -3.20 1.45
N MET A 282 11.00 -3.43 2.47
CA MET A 282 12.46 -3.36 2.36
C MET A 282 13.06 -4.40 1.40
N ALA A 283 12.42 -5.55 1.24
CA ALA A 283 12.94 -6.60 0.34
C ALA A 283 13.17 -6.08 -1.09
N TYR A 284 12.28 -5.21 -1.58
CA TYR A 284 12.45 -4.61 -2.91
C TYR A 284 13.57 -3.57 -2.98
N LEU A 285 13.81 -2.85 -1.89
CA LEU A 285 14.82 -1.79 -1.84
C LEU A 285 16.24 -2.36 -1.73
N PHE A 286 16.38 -3.48 -1.00
CA PHE A 286 17.67 -4.13 -0.79
C PHE A 286 17.93 -5.30 -1.76
N GLY A 287 17.26 -5.32 -2.92
CA GLY A 287 17.56 -6.24 -4.01
C GLY A 287 16.97 -7.64 -3.86
N LEU A 288 16.06 -7.87 -2.90
CA LEU A 288 15.43 -9.17 -2.67
C LEU A 288 14.11 -9.33 -3.45
N ASN A 289 14.13 -8.97 -4.74
CA ASN A 289 12.93 -9.05 -5.59
C ASN A 289 12.35 -10.47 -5.68
N ASP A 290 13.21 -11.51 -5.61
CA ASP A 290 12.75 -12.90 -5.63
C ASP A 290 11.93 -13.26 -4.38
N LEU A 291 12.27 -12.69 -3.20
CA LEU A 291 11.51 -12.90 -1.97
C LEU A 291 10.10 -12.27 -2.09
N GLY A 292 10.03 -11.03 -2.57
CA GLY A 292 8.76 -10.39 -2.85
C GLY A 292 7.91 -11.15 -3.88
N ALA A 293 8.54 -11.64 -4.96
CA ALA A 293 7.85 -12.43 -5.98
C ALA A 293 7.36 -13.80 -5.44
N ALA A 294 8.15 -14.45 -4.58
CA ALA A 294 7.75 -15.70 -3.93
C ALA A 294 6.54 -15.48 -3.01
N TYR A 295 6.56 -14.41 -2.21
CA TYR A 295 5.43 -14.04 -1.35
C TYR A 295 4.16 -13.77 -2.17
N LEU A 296 4.24 -12.90 -3.18
CA LEU A 296 3.10 -12.59 -4.06
C LEU A 296 2.52 -13.85 -4.70
N THR A 297 3.40 -14.68 -5.31
CA THR A 297 2.96 -15.90 -6.01
C THR A 297 2.33 -16.92 -5.06
N ALA A 298 2.96 -17.14 -3.90
CA ALA A 298 2.43 -18.08 -2.92
C ALA A 298 1.08 -17.62 -2.38
N THR A 299 0.97 -16.35 -2.01
CA THR A 299 -0.28 -15.76 -1.50
C THR A 299 -1.40 -15.81 -2.54
N GLN A 300 -1.13 -15.40 -3.77
CA GLN A 300 -2.13 -15.41 -4.84
C GLN A 300 -2.66 -16.80 -5.17
N ASN A 301 -1.79 -17.81 -5.14
CA ASN A 301 -2.14 -19.18 -5.49
C ASN A 301 -2.57 -20.04 -4.30
N GLY A 302 -2.49 -19.53 -3.06
CA GLY A 302 -2.71 -20.32 -1.85
C GLY A 302 -1.71 -21.47 -1.68
N SER A 303 -0.49 -21.28 -2.22
CA SER A 303 0.55 -22.32 -2.16
C SER A 303 1.45 -22.12 -0.94
N ASP A 304 2.21 -23.18 -0.58
CA ASP A 304 3.08 -23.16 0.59
C ASP A 304 4.22 -22.15 0.45
N LEU A 305 4.09 -21.02 1.17
CA LEU A 305 5.06 -19.94 1.21
C LEU A 305 6.40 -20.41 1.80
N SER A 306 6.40 -21.31 2.79
CA SER A 306 7.63 -21.82 3.41
C SER A 306 8.51 -22.53 2.37
N SER A 307 7.91 -23.44 1.59
CA SER A 307 8.58 -24.11 0.49
C SER A 307 9.05 -23.16 -0.63
N ALA A 308 8.28 -22.09 -0.89
CA ALA A 308 8.65 -21.10 -1.90
C ALA A 308 9.89 -20.30 -1.44
N VAL A 309 9.92 -19.86 -0.19
CA VAL A 309 11.06 -19.13 0.42
C VAL A 309 12.30 -20.00 0.50
N ALA A 310 12.19 -21.27 0.93
CA ALA A 310 13.31 -22.20 1.04
C ALA A 310 14.07 -22.38 -0.31
N LYS A 311 13.37 -22.35 -1.44
CA LYS A 311 13.98 -22.50 -2.78
C LYS A 311 14.88 -21.33 -3.21
N ILE A 312 14.67 -20.16 -2.62
CA ILE A 312 15.37 -18.92 -3.01
C ILE A 312 16.29 -18.38 -1.91
N GLU A 313 16.34 -19.04 -0.76
CA GLU A 313 17.04 -18.58 0.44
C GLU A 313 18.51 -18.22 0.17
N ASP A 314 19.28 -19.14 -0.41
CA ASP A 314 20.72 -18.92 -0.68
C ASP A 314 20.93 -17.75 -1.67
N LYS A 315 20.06 -17.65 -2.68
CA LYS A 315 20.10 -16.54 -3.64
C LYS A 315 19.81 -15.20 -2.97
N CYS A 316 18.81 -15.16 -2.10
CA CYS A 316 18.45 -13.94 -1.37
C CYS A 316 19.56 -13.51 -0.40
N LYS A 317 20.15 -14.46 0.33
CA LYS A 317 21.31 -14.19 1.21
C LYS A 317 22.49 -13.61 0.45
N ALA A 318 22.83 -14.18 -0.71
CA ALA A 318 23.91 -13.69 -1.56
C ALA A 318 23.60 -12.26 -2.07
N SER A 319 22.37 -12.03 -2.59
CA SER A 319 21.94 -10.72 -3.09
C SER A 319 21.97 -9.65 -2.00
N LEU A 320 21.54 -9.98 -0.78
CA LEU A 320 21.61 -9.06 0.35
C LEU A 320 23.05 -8.72 0.73
N ALA A 321 23.92 -9.74 0.81
CA ALA A 321 25.33 -9.54 1.12
C ALA A 321 26.03 -8.65 0.08
N ASP A 322 25.76 -8.88 -1.21
CA ASP A 322 26.30 -8.04 -2.29
C ASP A 322 25.82 -6.59 -2.18
N THR A 323 24.54 -6.38 -1.87
CA THR A 323 23.95 -5.04 -1.69
C THR A 323 24.58 -4.32 -0.49
N LEU A 324 24.69 -4.97 0.66
CA LEU A 324 25.31 -4.42 1.86
C LEU A 324 26.78 -4.08 1.63
N SER A 325 27.54 -4.99 1.03
CA SER A 325 28.94 -4.75 0.67
C SER A 325 29.10 -3.55 -0.27
N ALA A 326 28.22 -3.37 -1.25
CA ALA A 326 28.24 -2.21 -2.16
C ALA A 326 27.95 -0.89 -1.43
N LEU A 327 27.21 -0.93 -0.30
CA LEU A 327 26.90 0.21 0.55
C LEU A 327 27.94 0.45 1.66
N GLY A 328 28.94 -0.45 1.77
CA GLY A 328 30.05 -0.34 2.72
C GLY A 328 29.72 -0.83 4.12
N GLU A 329 28.81 -1.81 4.20
CA GLU A 329 28.42 -2.52 5.41
C GLU A 329 28.88 -3.98 5.40
#